data_9cc5d688638fff542452506e534a5925
#
_entry.id   9cc5d688638fff542452506e534a5925
#
_cell.length_a   1.000
_cell.length_b   1.000
_cell.length_c   1.000
_cell.angle_alpha   90.00
_cell.angle_beta   90.00
_cell.angle_gamma   90.00
#
_symmetry.space_group_name_H-M   'P 1'
#
loop_
_entity.id
_entity.type
_entity.pdbx_description
1 polymer ?
#
loop_
_entity_poly.entity_id
_entity_poly.type
_entity_poly.pdbx_seq_one_letter_code
_entity_poly.pdbx_strand_id
1 'polypeptide(L)'
;MSTNPSPENIPSNNPEVVGLDAPQPVTDESVGVTAPAKVMRIGSMIKQLLDEVHSMNLDAPSRERLAEIYERSIVELTEALSPELADELRLIALPFRDGVVPSEAEIRVAKAQLVGWLEGLFHGIQATLFAQQIAARQQLEHMRQLPGSGETPPAHERPGTYL
;
A
#
# COMPACT_ATOMS: atom_id res chain seq x y z
N MET A 1 -53.93 0.68 46.81
CA MET A 1 -54.75 1.00 45.64
C MET A 1 -54.16 2.18 44.95
N SER A 2 -53.52 1.95 43.84
CA SER A 2 -53.29 2.90 42.75
C SER A 2 -52.32 2.30 41.77
N THR A 3 -52.84 1.80 40.74
CA THR A 3 -52.18 1.23 39.57
C THR A 3 -51.70 2.39 38.72
N ASN A 4 -50.40 2.41 38.45
CA ASN A 4 -49.79 3.33 37.50
C ASN A 4 -49.50 2.57 36.21
N PRO A 5 -50.04 2.94 35.05
CA PRO A 5 -49.73 2.31 33.78
C PRO A 5 -48.39 2.84 33.22
N SER A 6 -47.57 1.92 32.75
CA SER A 6 -46.33 2.18 32.02
C SER A 6 -46.59 2.96 30.72
N PRO A 7 -45.69 3.85 30.33
CA PRO A 7 -45.75 4.51 29.03
C PRO A 7 -45.23 3.58 27.94
N GLU A 8 -45.96 3.58 26.86
CA GLU A 8 -45.79 2.82 25.63
C GLU A 8 -44.44 3.04 24.97
N ASN A 9 -43.86 1.96 24.55
CA ASN A 9 -42.68 1.84 23.72
C ASN A 9 -42.97 2.42 22.31
N ILE A 10 -42.47 3.63 22.07
CA ILE A 10 -42.46 4.22 20.71
C ILE A 10 -41.27 3.69 19.97
N PRO A 11 -41.41 2.98 18.82
CA PRO A 11 -40.27 2.64 18.00
C PRO A 11 -39.68 3.90 17.38
N SER A 12 -38.48 4.28 17.80
CA SER A 12 -37.65 5.27 17.11
C SER A 12 -37.32 4.74 15.71
N ASN A 13 -38.05 5.23 14.74
CA ASN A 13 -37.72 5.07 13.34
C ASN A 13 -36.58 6.03 13.02
N ASN A 14 -35.35 5.60 13.33
CA ASN A 14 -34.16 6.32 12.93
C ASN A 14 -33.88 5.92 11.48
N PRO A 15 -33.95 6.82 10.50
CA PRO A 15 -33.50 6.49 9.16
C PRO A 15 -31.99 6.25 9.24
N GLU A 16 -31.62 5.01 9.02
CA GLU A 16 -30.24 4.58 8.84
C GLU A 16 -29.66 5.44 7.71
N VAL A 17 -28.86 6.43 8.11
CA VAL A 17 -28.05 7.19 7.18
C VAL A 17 -27.06 6.21 6.60
N VAL A 18 -27.36 5.71 5.40
CA VAL A 18 -26.39 5.00 4.57
C VAL A 18 -25.25 5.98 4.38
N GLY A 19 -24.22 5.81 5.20
CA GLY A 19 -22.99 6.57 5.10
C GLY A 19 -22.46 6.35 3.68
N LEU A 20 -22.43 7.43 2.92
CA LEU A 20 -21.60 7.51 1.74
C LEU A 20 -20.19 7.13 2.21
N ASP A 21 -19.80 5.93 1.84
CA ASP A 21 -18.47 5.41 2.06
C ASP A 21 -17.53 6.36 1.31
N ALA A 22 -17.00 7.33 2.06
CA ALA A 22 -15.97 8.21 1.54
C ALA A 22 -14.84 7.28 1.08
N PRO A 23 -14.25 7.49 -0.11
CA PRO A 23 -13.15 6.66 -0.57
C PRO A 23 -12.07 6.70 0.52
N GLN A 24 -11.96 5.60 1.24
CA GLN A 24 -10.92 5.43 2.23
C GLN A 24 -9.59 5.61 1.52
N PRO A 25 -8.64 6.38 2.05
CA PRO A 25 -7.31 6.40 1.50
C PRO A 25 -6.87 4.93 1.47
N VAL A 26 -6.68 4.40 0.26
CA VAL A 26 -6.14 3.07 0.05
C VAL A 26 -4.81 3.03 0.80
N THR A 27 -4.84 2.49 2.00
CA THR A 27 -3.63 2.21 2.75
C THR A 27 -2.85 1.21 1.91
N ASP A 28 -1.58 1.46 1.69
CA ASP A 28 -0.66 0.63 0.92
C ASP A 28 -0.55 -0.82 1.44
N GLU A 29 -1.30 -1.17 2.47
CA GLU A 29 -1.48 -2.52 3.02
C GLU A 29 -1.93 -3.56 1.99
N SER A 30 -2.63 -3.13 0.92
CA SER A 30 -3.05 -4.04 -0.16
C SER A 30 -1.88 -4.65 -0.95
N VAL A 31 -0.69 -4.09 -0.84
CA VAL A 31 0.55 -4.54 -1.51
C VAL A 31 1.54 -5.15 -0.52
N GLY A 32 1.19 -5.20 0.77
CA GLY A 32 2.07 -5.70 1.81
C GLY A 32 3.23 -4.76 2.18
N VAL A 33 3.14 -3.48 1.82
CA VAL A 33 4.14 -2.46 2.13
C VAL A 33 3.51 -1.40 3.01
N THR A 34 3.95 -1.30 4.27
CA THR A 34 3.41 -0.35 5.25
C THR A 34 4.03 1.03 5.15
N ALA A 35 5.24 1.13 4.63
CA ALA A 35 5.98 2.38 4.45
C ALA A 35 6.69 2.42 3.08
N PRO A 36 5.96 2.62 1.97
CA PRO A 36 6.51 2.53 0.61
C PRO A 36 7.64 3.55 0.36
N ALA A 37 7.52 4.75 0.88
CA ALA A 37 8.58 5.75 0.76
C ALA A 37 9.88 5.33 1.46
N LYS A 38 9.80 4.63 2.60
CA LYS A 38 10.96 4.06 3.32
C LYS A 38 11.61 2.96 2.47
N VAL A 39 10.80 2.05 1.93
CA VAL A 39 11.27 0.93 1.09
C VAL A 39 11.98 1.46 -0.16
N MET A 40 11.39 2.42 -0.86
CA MET A 40 11.99 2.99 -2.06
C MET A 40 13.29 3.72 -1.77
N ARG A 41 13.35 4.50 -0.69
CA ARG A 41 14.57 5.22 -0.29
C ARG A 41 15.70 4.27 0.08
N ILE A 42 15.43 3.27 0.91
CA ILE A 42 16.45 2.28 1.32
C ILE A 42 16.88 1.45 0.13
N GLY A 43 15.95 0.98 -0.69
CA GLY A 43 16.23 0.19 -1.88
C GLY A 43 17.10 0.93 -2.89
N SER A 44 16.79 2.20 -3.16
CA SER A 44 17.59 3.04 -4.06
C SER A 44 18.99 3.29 -3.50
N MET A 45 19.10 3.55 -2.21
CA MET A 45 20.38 3.75 -1.53
C MET A 45 21.27 2.50 -1.61
N ILE A 46 20.69 1.32 -1.32
CA ILE A 46 21.43 0.06 -1.41
C ILE A 46 21.87 -0.20 -2.84
N LYS A 47 20.98 -0.03 -3.81
CA LYS A 47 21.32 -0.21 -5.23
C LYS A 47 22.46 0.68 -5.64
N GLN A 48 22.39 1.96 -5.35
CA GLN A 48 23.45 2.93 -5.67
C GLN A 48 24.77 2.57 -5.00
N LEU A 49 24.76 2.30 -3.69
CA LEU A 49 25.97 1.90 -2.95
C LEU A 49 26.62 0.66 -3.57
N LEU A 50 25.82 -0.33 -3.91
CA LEU A 50 26.32 -1.58 -4.44
C LEU A 50 26.79 -1.46 -5.90
N ASP A 51 26.24 -0.56 -6.68
CA ASP A 51 26.71 -0.27 -8.04
C ASP A 51 28.04 0.47 -8.02
N GLU A 52 28.21 1.41 -7.10
CA GLU A 52 29.46 2.17 -6.93
C GLU A 52 30.62 1.28 -6.47
N VAL A 53 30.33 0.38 -5.52
CA VAL A 53 31.32 -0.57 -4.98
C VAL A 53 31.70 -1.68 -6.00
N HIS A 54 30.88 -1.92 -7.02
CA HIS A 54 31.11 -2.99 -7.99
C HIS A 54 32.40 -2.78 -8.82
N SER A 55 32.82 -1.56 -8.99
CA SER A 55 34.02 -1.17 -9.76
C SER A 55 35.30 -1.10 -8.91
N MET A 56 35.20 -1.29 -7.60
CA MET A 56 36.30 -1.11 -6.65
C MET A 56 36.76 -2.49 -6.12
N ASN A 57 38.08 -2.69 -6.03
CA ASN A 57 38.65 -3.80 -5.27
C ASN A 57 38.53 -3.48 -3.77
N LEU A 58 37.64 -4.19 -3.10
CA LEU A 58 37.42 -3.97 -1.67
C LEU A 58 38.41 -4.78 -0.83
N ASP A 59 39.08 -4.10 0.07
CA ASP A 59 39.86 -4.76 1.13
C ASP A 59 38.94 -5.45 2.15
N ALA A 60 39.52 -6.29 3.01
CA ALA A 60 38.77 -7.05 4.00
C ALA A 60 37.93 -6.16 4.95
N PRO A 61 38.46 -5.05 5.52
CA PRO A 61 37.66 -4.16 6.36
C PRO A 61 36.47 -3.51 5.62
N SER A 62 36.66 -3.15 4.35
CA SER A 62 35.59 -2.58 3.53
C SER A 62 34.49 -3.59 3.23
N ARG A 63 34.84 -4.83 2.98
CA ARG A 63 33.84 -5.93 2.78
C ARG A 63 33.05 -6.20 4.07
N GLU A 64 33.71 -6.23 5.23
CA GLU A 64 33.06 -6.38 6.52
C GLU A 64 32.05 -5.24 6.77
N ARG A 65 32.49 -4.01 6.54
CA ARG A 65 31.62 -2.84 6.66
C ARG A 65 30.42 -2.87 5.73
N LEU A 66 30.63 -3.33 4.50
CA LEU A 66 29.54 -3.48 3.53
C LEU A 66 28.53 -4.55 3.94
N ALA A 67 29.00 -5.65 4.50
CA ALA A 67 28.13 -6.69 5.06
C ALA A 67 27.25 -6.15 6.20
N GLU A 68 27.84 -5.39 7.14
CA GLU A 68 27.08 -4.73 8.21
C GLU A 68 26.00 -3.78 7.68
N ILE A 69 26.31 -2.98 6.67
CA ILE A 69 25.36 -2.06 6.04
C ILE A 69 24.23 -2.85 5.37
N TYR A 70 24.56 -3.93 4.68
CA TYR A 70 23.60 -4.80 4.04
C TYR A 70 22.64 -5.42 5.05
N GLU A 71 23.14 -6.04 6.11
CA GLU A 71 22.32 -6.69 7.15
C GLU A 71 21.42 -5.66 7.86
N ARG A 72 21.95 -4.50 8.19
CA ARG A 72 21.16 -3.42 8.77
C ARG A 72 20.04 -2.95 7.84
N SER A 73 20.32 -2.89 6.55
CA SER A 73 19.33 -2.51 5.55
C SER A 73 18.19 -3.53 5.45
N ILE A 74 18.48 -4.82 5.59
CA ILE A 74 17.46 -5.89 5.66
C ILE A 74 16.55 -5.68 6.87
N VAL A 75 17.10 -5.38 8.04
CA VAL A 75 16.31 -5.10 9.25
C VAL A 75 15.37 -3.91 9.03
N GLU A 76 15.91 -2.80 8.52
CA GLU A 76 15.11 -1.59 8.23
C GLU A 76 14.03 -1.81 7.16
N LEU A 77 14.29 -2.66 6.17
CA LEU A 77 13.29 -3.04 5.17
C LEU A 77 12.18 -3.89 5.79
N THR A 78 12.52 -4.87 6.61
CA THR A 78 11.51 -5.75 7.24
C THR A 78 10.52 -4.98 8.11
N GLU A 79 10.93 -3.89 8.73
CA GLU A 79 10.04 -3.01 9.51
C GLU A 79 9.00 -2.25 8.65
N ALA A 80 9.29 -2.08 7.37
CA ALA A 80 8.44 -1.35 6.43
C ALA A 80 7.56 -2.27 5.57
N LEU A 81 7.55 -3.58 5.87
CA LEU A 81 6.85 -4.61 5.12
C LEU A 81 5.78 -5.29 5.97
N SER A 82 4.81 -5.92 5.32
CA SER A 82 3.90 -6.84 5.98
C SER A 82 4.66 -8.06 6.51
N PRO A 83 4.12 -8.79 7.50
CA PRO A 83 4.76 -10.01 8.01
C PRO A 83 5.11 -11.01 6.91
N GLU A 84 4.25 -11.20 5.91
CA GLU A 84 4.46 -12.13 4.80
C GLU A 84 5.66 -11.73 3.95
N LEU A 85 5.73 -10.45 3.53
CA LEU A 85 6.86 -9.95 2.76
C LEU A 85 8.15 -9.86 3.56
N ALA A 86 8.06 -9.58 4.86
CA ALA A 86 9.21 -9.60 5.75
C ALA A 86 9.80 -11.00 5.89
N ASP A 87 8.96 -12.03 5.98
CA ASP A 87 9.39 -13.42 6.04
C ASP A 87 9.99 -13.88 4.70
N GLU A 88 9.38 -13.48 3.57
CA GLU A 88 9.92 -13.71 2.24
C GLU A 88 11.32 -13.10 2.09
N LEU A 89 11.49 -11.84 2.50
CA LEU A 89 12.78 -11.16 2.47
C LEU A 89 13.83 -11.88 3.33
N ARG A 90 13.48 -12.34 4.51
CA ARG A 90 14.39 -13.11 5.39
C ARG A 90 14.84 -14.43 4.79
N LEU A 91 13.96 -15.09 4.03
CA LEU A 91 14.31 -16.33 3.33
C LEU A 91 15.31 -16.11 2.19
N ILE A 92 15.22 -14.96 1.51
CA ILE A 92 16.07 -14.60 0.37
C ILE A 92 17.40 -14.00 0.86
N ALA A 93 17.33 -13.12 1.83
CA ALA A 93 18.49 -12.42 2.39
C ALA A 93 19.17 -13.27 3.47
N LEU A 94 19.90 -14.28 3.05
CA LEU A 94 20.68 -15.09 3.96
C LEU A 94 21.75 -14.23 4.66
N PRO A 95 21.86 -14.32 5.99
CA PRO A 95 22.89 -13.59 6.72
C PRO A 95 24.29 -14.08 6.35
N PHE A 96 25.25 -13.18 6.41
CA PHE A 96 26.67 -13.55 6.30
C PHE A 96 27.08 -14.37 7.54
N ARG A 97 28.14 -15.17 7.40
CA ARG A 97 28.64 -15.96 8.52
C ARG A 97 29.26 -15.08 9.58
N ASP A 98 28.85 -15.25 10.83
CA ASP A 98 29.39 -14.51 11.96
C ASP A 98 30.91 -14.69 12.07
N GLY A 99 31.63 -13.58 12.24
CA GLY A 99 33.06 -13.59 12.45
C GLY A 99 33.91 -13.95 11.24
N VAL A 100 33.30 -14.09 10.05
CA VAL A 100 34.00 -14.34 8.81
C VAL A 100 33.78 -13.17 7.84
N VAL A 101 34.87 -12.58 7.37
CA VAL A 101 34.77 -11.53 6.36
C VAL A 101 34.24 -12.15 5.05
N PRO A 102 33.11 -11.67 4.53
CA PRO A 102 32.53 -12.24 3.31
C PRO A 102 33.43 -11.97 2.09
N SER A 103 33.44 -12.92 1.18
CA SER A 103 34.11 -12.76 -0.11
C SER A 103 33.35 -11.77 -1.01
N GLU A 104 34.04 -11.21 -2.00
CA GLU A 104 33.37 -10.37 -3.01
C GLU A 104 32.26 -11.12 -3.76
N ALA A 105 32.44 -12.41 -3.99
CA ALA A 105 31.43 -13.24 -4.63
C ALA A 105 30.16 -13.38 -3.78
N GLU A 106 30.29 -13.61 -2.47
CA GLU A 106 29.15 -13.68 -1.56
C GLU A 106 28.40 -12.35 -1.49
N ILE A 107 29.11 -11.23 -1.40
CA ILE A 107 28.51 -9.89 -1.41
C ILE A 107 27.77 -9.64 -2.73
N ARG A 108 28.34 -10.07 -3.86
CA ARG A 108 27.73 -9.92 -5.19
C ARG A 108 26.44 -10.72 -5.32
N VAL A 109 26.41 -11.95 -4.82
CA VAL A 109 25.20 -12.78 -4.81
C VAL A 109 24.14 -12.19 -3.92
N ALA A 110 24.48 -11.82 -2.70
CA ALA A 110 23.55 -11.20 -1.77
C ALA A 110 22.93 -9.92 -2.34
N LYS A 111 23.75 -9.07 -2.99
CA LYS A 111 23.29 -7.90 -3.73
C LYS A 111 22.28 -8.28 -4.82
N ALA A 112 22.63 -9.20 -5.68
CA ALA A 112 21.79 -9.57 -6.83
C ALA A 112 20.42 -10.07 -6.34
N GLN A 113 20.39 -10.88 -5.29
CA GLN A 113 19.15 -11.37 -4.68
C GLN A 113 18.30 -10.23 -4.12
N LEU A 114 18.88 -9.34 -3.32
CA LEU A 114 18.14 -8.23 -2.71
C LEU A 114 17.63 -7.24 -3.75
N VAL A 115 18.48 -6.84 -4.69
CA VAL A 115 18.08 -5.88 -5.73
C VAL A 115 17.01 -6.48 -6.63
N GLY A 116 17.14 -7.73 -7.04
CA GLY A 116 16.13 -8.42 -7.85
C GLY A 116 14.79 -8.54 -7.14
N TRP A 117 14.80 -8.85 -5.85
CA TRP A 117 13.58 -8.89 -5.04
C TRP A 117 12.92 -7.51 -4.91
N LEU A 118 13.71 -6.46 -4.63
CA LEU A 118 13.21 -5.08 -4.55
C LEU A 118 12.64 -4.60 -5.88
N GLU A 119 13.26 -4.90 -7.00
CA GLU A 119 12.74 -4.57 -8.32
C GLU A 119 11.41 -5.26 -8.59
N GLY A 120 11.28 -6.54 -8.23
CA GLY A 120 10.02 -7.27 -8.30
C GLY A 120 8.93 -6.64 -7.44
N LEU A 121 9.26 -6.27 -6.20
CA LEU A 121 8.34 -5.57 -5.30
C LEU A 121 7.87 -4.22 -5.87
N PHE A 122 8.77 -3.43 -6.42
CA PHE A 122 8.43 -2.13 -7.03
C PHE A 122 7.52 -2.29 -8.25
N HIS A 123 7.78 -3.27 -9.11
CA HIS A 123 6.90 -3.57 -10.23
C HIS A 123 5.50 -3.99 -9.76
N GLY A 124 5.41 -4.80 -8.71
CA GLY A 124 4.15 -5.20 -8.10
C GLY A 124 3.36 -3.99 -7.57
N ILE A 125 4.01 -3.08 -6.85
CA ILE A 125 3.40 -1.83 -6.37
C ILE A 125 2.89 -0.98 -7.53
N GLN A 126 3.70 -0.77 -8.56
CA GLN A 126 3.31 0.01 -9.73
C GLN A 126 2.12 -0.60 -10.47
N ALA A 127 2.12 -1.93 -10.66
CA ALA A 127 1.02 -2.64 -11.29
C ALA A 127 -0.29 -2.50 -10.51
N THR A 128 -0.24 -2.58 -9.19
CA THR A 128 -1.40 -2.41 -8.32
C THR A 128 -1.96 -0.99 -8.38
N LEU A 129 -1.11 0.03 -8.33
CA LEU A 129 -1.52 1.43 -8.47
C LEU A 129 -2.16 1.70 -9.83
N PHE A 130 -1.62 1.13 -10.90
CA PHE A 130 -2.20 1.25 -12.23
C PHE A 130 -3.57 0.58 -12.34
N ALA A 131 -3.73 -0.62 -11.80
CA ALA A 131 -5.01 -1.32 -11.75
C ALA A 131 -6.08 -0.52 -10.97
N GLN A 132 -5.69 0.09 -9.83
CA GLN A 132 -6.58 0.95 -9.05
C GLN A 132 -7.01 2.19 -9.85
N GLN A 133 -6.12 2.82 -10.60
CA GLN A 133 -6.45 3.97 -11.45
C GLN A 133 -7.45 3.61 -12.54
N ILE A 134 -7.30 2.43 -13.18
CA ILE A 134 -8.25 1.93 -14.18
C ILE A 134 -9.60 1.68 -13.53
N ALA A 135 -9.66 1.00 -12.41
CA ALA A 135 -10.89 0.72 -11.68
C ALA A 135 -11.64 2.00 -11.28
N ALA A 136 -10.91 3.01 -10.78
CA ALA A 136 -11.48 4.31 -10.43
C ALA A 136 -12.09 5.03 -11.64
N ARG A 137 -11.42 5.00 -12.80
CA ARG A 137 -11.96 5.58 -14.04
C ARG A 137 -13.22 4.88 -14.51
N GLN A 138 -13.23 3.55 -14.50
CA GLN A 138 -14.41 2.76 -14.86
C GLN A 138 -15.59 3.05 -13.93
N GLN A 139 -15.35 3.22 -12.65
CA GLN A 139 -16.37 3.56 -11.67
C GLN A 139 -16.95 4.95 -11.92
N LEU A 140 -16.11 5.94 -12.25
CA LEU A 140 -16.55 7.28 -12.64
C LEU A 140 -17.38 7.28 -13.93
N GLU A 141 -16.97 6.51 -14.93
CA GLU A 141 -17.73 6.37 -16.18
C GLU A 141 -19.08 5.72 -15.94
N HIS A 142 -19.12 4.69 -15.10
CA HIS A 142 -20.38 4.02 -14.72
C HIS A 142 -21.33 4.98 -14.01
N MET A 143 -20.83 5.81 -13.09
CA MET A 143 -21.66 6.84 -12.41
C MET A 143 -22.17 7.91 -13.38
N ARG A 144 -21.42 8.27 -14.43
CA ARG A 144 -21.89 9.21 -15.46
C ARG A 144 -22.93 8.61 -16.38
N GLN A 145 -22.95 7.30 -16.57
CA GLN A 145 -23.91 6.60 -17.43
C GLN A 145 -25.22 6.27 -16.70
N LEU A 146 -25.25 6.32 -15.36
CA LEU A 146 -26.50 6.25 -14.62
C LEU A 146 -27.30 7.52 -14.96
N PRO A 147 -28.50 7.41 -15.60
CA PRO A 147 -29.33 8.57 -15.85
C PRO A 147 -29.62 9.21 -14.50
N GLY A 148 -29.19 10.44 -14.35
CA GLY A 148 -29.49 11.21 -13.15
C GLY A 148 -30.99 11.16 -12.99
N SER A 149 -31.45 10.79 -11.79
CA SER A 149 -32.84 10.92 -11.35
C SER A 149 -33.16 12.40 -11.24
N GLY A 150 -33.05 13.08 -12.37
CA GLY A 150 -33.63 14.39 -12.60
C GLY A 150 -35.06 14.18 -12.98
N GLU A 151 -35.86 13.77 -12.01
CA GLU A 151 -37.30 13.91 -12.08
C GLU A 151 -37.59 15.40 -12.15
N THR A 152 -37.72 15.93 -13.35
CA THR A 152 -38.37 17.19 -13.57
C THR A 152 -39.81 17.02 -13.09
N PRO A 153 -40.26 17.75 -12.07
CA PRO A 153 -41.66 17.70 -11.68
C PRO A 153 -42.52 18.18 -12.89
N PRO A 154 -43.62 17.51 -13.21
CA PRO A 154 -44.46 17.91 -14.32
C PRO A 154 -44.94 19.34 -14.03
N ALA A 155 -44.73 20.21 -15.02
CA ALA A 155 -45.25 21.55 -14.99
C ALA A 155 -46.78 21.47 -14.87
N HIS A 156 -47.32 21.86 -13.71
CA HIS A 156 -48.75 22.07 -13.57
C HIS A 156 -49.17 23.18 -14.53
N GLU A 157 -49.76 22.78 -15.64
CA GLU A 157 -50.56 23.70 -16.46
C GLU A 157 -51.68 24.28 -15.59
N ARG A 158 -51.58 25.57 -15.30
CA ARG A 158 -52.65 26.34 -14.73
C ARG A 158 -53.72 26.50 -15.82
N PRO A 159 -54.95 26.07 -15.66
CA PRO A 159 -56.01 26.40 -16.59
C PRO A 159 -56.24 27.93 -16.53
N GLY A 160 -56.04 28.55 -17.65
CA GLY A 160 -56.33 29.96 -17.81
C GLY A 160 -57.85 30.22 -17.69
N THR A 161 -58.22 31.05 -16.76
CA THR A 161 -59.59 31.59 -16.68
C THR A 161 -59.74 32.68 -17.75
N TYR A 162 -60.53 32.38 -18.79
CA TYR A 162 -61.02 33.41 -19.71
C TYR A 162 -62.32 34.00 -19.15
N LEU A 163 -62.32 35.29 -18.91
CA LEU A 163 -63.51 36.07 -18.96
C LEU A 163 -63.51 36.89 -20.24
#